data_d4829c3d2deae3b0c2e3e60eec5d4204
#
_entry.id   d4829c3d2deae3b0c2e3e60eec5d4204
#
_cell.length_a   1.000
_cell.length_b   1.000
_cell.length_c   1.000
_cell.angle_alpha   90.00
_cell.angle_beta   90.00
_cell.angle_gamma   90.00
#
_symmetry.space_group_name_H-M   'P 1'
#
loop_
_entity.id
_entity.type
_entity.pdbx_description
1 polymer ?
#
loop_
_entity_poly.entity_id
_entity_poly.type
_entity_poly.pdbx_seq_one_letter_code
_entity_poly.pdbx_strand_id
1 'polypeptide(L)'
;MDRERLLSHWREEAARGMSGWDFSHIQGRCTVEPLPWDYPQVVREFLRPGVRLLDMGTGGGELLLTLGYPYALTSVTEGWEPNLALCQKKLAPLGITVKYYDSEKGMPLPFPDDSFDLVIDRHESYDLSEVRRVLKKNGFFVTQQVGGENDLPLVKRLCQGFSGSFVGFNLENELPRFRQAGFRVMRGDQAYVESRYLDVGAVVFQASVCPWEYPGFSVETSLEALFQMQAQVESLGFVPNLEHRFLIVAKNRK
;
A
#
# COMPACT_ATOMS: atom_id res chain seq x y z
N MET A 1 14.29 -30.79 -4.97
CA MET A 1 13.84 -30.60 -6.37
C MET A 1 15.09 -30.40 -7.24
N ASP A 2 15.05 -30.84 -8.51
CA ASP A 2 16.19 -30.61 -9.43
C ASP A 2 16.40 -29.11 -9.66
N ARG A 3 17.67 -28.69 -9.72
CA ARG A 3 18.07 -27.28 -9.81
C ARG A 3 17.54 -26.60 -11.09
N GLU A 4 17.51 -27.32 -12.21
CA GLU A 4 16.98 -26.82 -13.47
C GLU A 4 15.45 -26.59 -13.41
N ARG A 5 14.72 -27.47 -12.74
CA ARG A 5 13.27 -27.32 -12.55
C ARG A 5 12.92 -26.12 -11.66
N LEU A 6 13.71 -25.88 -10.61
CA LEU A 6 13.52 -24.69 -9.77
C LEU A 6 13.72 -23.42 -10.58
N LEU A 7 14.78 -23.35 -11.38
CA LEU A 7 15.06 -22.20 -12.24
C LEU A 7 13.93 -21.93 -13.24
N SER A 8 13.46 -22.98 -13.93
CA SER A 8 12.33 -22.85 -14.87
C SER A 8 11.10 -22.30 -14.14
N HIS A 9 10.76 -22.86 -12.99
CA HIS A 9 9.61 -22.41 -12.18
C HIS A 9 9.77 -20.95 -11.73
N TRP A 10 10.93 -20.53 -11.23
CA TRP A 10 11.14 -19.14 -10.80
C TRP A 10 11.07 -18.16 -11.98
N ARG A 11 11.56 -18.52 -13.16
CA ARG A 11 11.41 -17.71 -14.37
C ARG A 11 9.94 -17.56 -14.80
N GLU A 12 9.16 -18.62 -14.66
CA GLU A 12 7.71 -18.57 -14.91
C GLU A 12 7.00 -17.65 -13.93
N GLU A 13 7.35 -17.71 -12.63
CA GLU A 13 6.81 -16.82 -11.60
C GLU A 13 7.19 -15.35 -11.87
N ALA A 14 8.44 -15.07 -12.24
CA ALA A 14 8.90 -13.73 -12.57
C ALA A 14 8.20 -13.13 -13.82
N ALA A 15 7.82 -13.97 -14.76
CA ALA A 15 7.19 -13.55 -16.00
C ALA A 15 5.66 -13.31 -15.90
N ARG A 16 5.03 -13.69 -14.77
CA ARG A 16 3.55 -13.66 -14.66
C ARG A 16 2.96 -12.26 -14.74
N GLY A 17 3.63 -11.28 -14.17
CA GLY A 17 3.05 -9.94 -14.02
C GLY A 17 1.86 -9.90 -13.05
N MET A 18 1.32 -8.71 -12.83
CA MET A 18 0.18 -8.45 -11.94
C MET A 18 -0.85 -7.59 -12.69
N SER A 19 -2.12 -7.85 -12.48
CA SER A 19 -3.21 -7.02 -12.99
C SER A 19 -3.81 -6.23 -11.82
N GLY A 20 -3.74 -4.92 -11.87
CA GLY A 20 -4.10 -4.11 -10.71
C GLY A 20 -3.18 -4.42 -9.52
N TRP A 21 -3.73 -4.27 -8.32
CA TRP A 21 -3.08 -4.67 -7.05
C TRP A 21 -3.56 -6.07 -6.62
N ASP A 22 -3.64 -7.01 -7.57
CA ASP A 22 -4.12 -8.37 -7.31
C ASP A 22 -2.97 -9.32 -6.97
N PHE A 23 -2.77 -9.54 -5.68
CA PHE A 23 -1.82 -10.51 -5.14
C PHE A 23 -2.42 -11.90 -4.89
N SER A 24 -3.61 -12.20 -5.43
CA SER A 24 -4.29 -13.49 -5.25
C SER A 24 -3.46 -14.69 -5.69
N HIS A 25 -2.53 -14.49 -6.64
CA HIS A 25 -1.60 -15.53 -7.11
C HIS A 25 -0.73 -16.12 -5.97
N ILE A 26 -0.39 -15.33 -4.97
CA ILE A 26 0.37 -15.81 -3.81
C ILE A 26 -0.50 -16.07 -2.57
N GLN A 27 -1.82 -16.02 -2.71
CA GLN A 27 -2.73 -16.37 -1.63
C GLN A 27 -2.52 -17.81 -1.17
N GLY A 28 -2.34 -18.01 0.14
CA GLY A 28 -2.00 -19.31 0.73
C GLY A 28 -0.54 -19.73 0.55
N ARG A 29 0.27 -18.94 -0.20
CA ARG A 29 1.72 -19.12 -0.36
C ARG A 29 2.52 -18.12 0.46
N CYS A 30 1.85 -17.09 0.99
CA CYS A 30 2.38 -16.15 1.96
C CYS A 30 1.39 -15.99 3.11
N THR A 31 1.90 -15.93 4.33
CA THR A 31 1.12 -15.61 5.53
C THR A 31 1.70 -14.37 6.18
N VAL A 32 0.83 -13.50 6.72
CA VAL A 32 1.22 -12.26 7.38
C VAL A 32 0.52 -12.23 8.75
N GLU A 33 1.29 -11.93 9.80
CA GLU A 33 0.73 -11.70 11.12
C GLU A 33 -0.18 -10.44 11.10
N PRO A 34 -1.28 -10.43 11.87
CA PRO A 34 -2.19 -9.31 11.87
C PRO A 34 -1.51 -8.04 12.42
N LEU A 35 -1.84 -6.90 11.82
CA LEU A 35 -1.48 -5.60 12.38
C LEU A 35 -2.18 -5.37 13.72
N PRO A 36 -1.60 -4.59 14.65
CA PRO A 36 -2.23 -4.26 15.94
C PRO A 36 -3.43 -3.30 15.80
N TRP A 37 -3.84 -2.97 14.59
CA TRP A 37 -5.05 -2.21 14.26
C TRP A 37 -5.75 -2.78 13.05
N ASP A 38 -7.06 -2.56 12.97
CA ASP A 38 -7.91 -2.82 11.80
C ASP A 38 -8.19 -1.47 11.11
N TYR A 39 -7.56 -1.22 9.96
CA TYR A 39 -7.71 0.05 9.24
C TYR A 39 -9.17 0.37 8.86
N PRO A 40 -9.97 -0.56 8.30
CA PRO A 40 -11.40 -0.33 8.08
C PRO A 40 -12.14 0.07 9.34
N GLN A 41 -11.82 -0.52 10.48
CA GLN A 41 -12.45 -0.18 11.77
C GLN A 41 -12.08 1.22 12.21
N VAL A 42 -10.80 1.60 12.08
CA VAL A 42 -10.35 2.98 12.36
C VAL A 42 -11.09 3.99 11.49
N VAL A 43 -11.24 3.72 10.19
CA VAL A 43 -11.99 4.59 9.27
C VAL A 43 -13.46 4.73 9.71
N ARG A 44 -14.11 3.62 10.11
CA ARG A 44 -15.52 3.63 10.57
C ARG A 44 -15.76 4.53 11.78
N GLU A 45 -14.77 4.77 12.62
CA GLU A 45 -14.90 5.70 13.76
C GLU A 45 -15.20 7.14 13.33
N PHE A 46 -14.87 7.50 12.07
CA PHE A 46 -15.06 8.83 11.49
C PHE A 46 -16.25 8.90 10.52
N LEU A 47 -16.80 7.77 10.10
CA LEU A 47 -17.96 7.70 9.22
C LEU A 47 -19.26 7.96 10.02
N ARG A 48 -19.81 9.14 9.84
CA ARG A 48 -21.09 9.56 10.44
C ARG A 48 -22.05 9.98 9.32
N PRO A 49 -23.38 10.01 9.55
CA PRO A 49 -24.33 10.48 8.56
C PRO A 49 -23.97 11.85 8.02
N GLY A 50 -23.91 11.99 6.71
CA GLY A 50 -23.62 13.25 6.03
C GLY A 50 -22.14 13.61 5.82
N VAL A 51 -21.20 12.79 6.31
CA VAL A 51 -19.75 12.96 6.05
C VAL A 51 -19.47 12.83 4.55
N ARG A 52 -18.78 13.80 3.96
CA ARG A 52 -18.27 13.69 2.59
C ARG A 52 -16.89 13.02 2.64
N LEU A 53 -16.79 11.84 2.04
CA LEU A 53 -15.62 10.98 2.02
C LEU A 53 -14.83 11.11 0.71
N LEU A 54 -13.52 11.26 0.81
CA LEU A 54 -12.57 11.02 -0.28
C LEU A 54 -11.70 9.82 0.08
N ASP A 55 -11.61 8.83 -0.81
CA ASP A 55 -10.64 7.72 -0.75
C ASP A 55 -9.57 7.95 -1.82
N MET A 56 -8.32 8.18 -1.39
CA MET A 56 -7.19 8.43 -2.28
C MET A 56 -6.49 7.10 -2.60
N GLY A 57 -6.17 6.87 -3.88
CA GLY A 57 -5.53 5.63 -4.32
C GLY A 57 -6.40 4.41 -4.05
N THR A 58 -7.68 4.47 -4.46
CA THR A 58 -8.69 3.45 -4.08
C THR A 58 -8.42 2.05 -4.67
N GLY A 59 -7.48 1.92 -5.62
CA GLY A 59 -7.24 0.66 -6.33
C GLY A 59 -8.48 0.22 -7.11
N GLY A 60 -8.96 -0.99 -6.88
CA GLY A 60 -10.22 -1.49 -7.45
C GLY A 60 -11.47 -1.14 -6.62
N GLY A 61 -11.32 -0.40 -5.53
CA GLY A 61 -12.42 -0.02 -4.63
C GLY A 61 -12.87 -1.13 -3.69
N GLU A 62 -12.14 -2.24 -3.58
CA GLU A 62 -12.54 -3.39 -2.76
C GLU A 62 -12.70 -2.99 -1.29
N LEU A 63 -11.69 -2.32 -0.73
CA LEU A 63 -11.73 -1.85 0.66
C LEU A 63 -12.88 -0.85 0.86
N LEU A 64 -12.98 0.16 -0.02
CA LEU A 64 -14.00 1.19 0.05
C LEU A 64 -15.42 0.61 0.13
N LEU A 65 -15.72 -0.36 -0.74
CA LEU A 65 -17.03 -1.01 -0.76
C LEU A 65 -17.36 -1.76 0.52
N THR A 66 -16.35 -2.28 1.24
CA THR A 66 -16.57 -2.95 2.54
C THR A 66 -16.98 -1.98 3.65
N LEU A 67 -16.74 -0.67 3.49
CA LEU A 67 -17.14 0.33 4.48
C LEU A 67 -18.67 0.49 4.57
N GLY A 68 -19.40 0.15 3.50
CA GLY A 68 -20.87 0.24 3.46
C GLY A 68 -21.40 1.68 3.58
N TYR A 69 -20.61 2.68 3.12
CA TYR A 69 -20.94 4.09 3.24
C TYR A 69 -21.71 4.59 2.01
N PRO A 70 -22.61 5.61 2.13
CA PRO A 70 -23.40 6.11 1.01
C PRO A 70 -22.57 6.58 -0.19
N TYR A 71 -22.78 5.96 -1.34
CA TYR A 71 -22.02 6.23 -2.56
C TYR A 71 -22.11 7.68 -3.03
N ALA A 72 -23.27 8.33 -2.89
CA ALA A 72 -23.48 9.73 -3.27
C ALA A 72 -22.64 10.73 -2.42
N LEU A 73 -22.12 10.31 -1.27
CA LEU A 73 -21.25 11.10 -0.39
C LEU A 73 -19.78 10.72 -0.54
N THR A 74 -19.46 9.80 -1.47
CA THR A 74 -18.15 9.22 -1.65
C THR A 74 -17.54 9.67 -2.97
N SER A 75 -16.26 10.05 -2.91
CA SER A 75 -15.41 10.32 -4.05
C SER A 75 -14.14 9.48 -3.94
N VAL A 76 -13.54 9.16 -5.07
CA VAL A 76 -12.26 8.43 -5.12
C VAL A 76 -11.30 9.08 -6.09
N THR A 77 -10.00 8.90 -5.81
CA THR A 77 -8.95 9.17 -6.79
C THR A 77 -8.16 7.91 -7.09
N GLU A 78 -7.57 7.87 -8.30
CA GLU A 78 -6.67 6.82 -8.72
C GLU A 78 -5.70 7.39 -9.76
N GLY A 79 -4.40 7.12 -9.58
CA GLY A 79 -3.32 7.63 -10.43
C GLY A 79 -2.85 6.64 -11.49
N TRP A 80 -3.10 5.34 -11.28
CA TRP A 80 -2.70 4.33 -12.24
C TRP A 80 -3.83 4.03 -13.24
N GLU A 81 -3.55 4.30 -14.51
CA GLU A 81 -4.53 4.21 -15.61
C GLU A 81 -5.37 2.92 -15.63
N PRO A 82 -4.80 1.69 -15.46
CA PRO A 82 -5.60 0.48 -15.44
C PRO A 82 -6.62 0.43 -14.29
N ASN A 83 -6.23 0.90 -13.09
CA ASN A 83 -7.14 0.97 -11.94
C ASN A 83 -8.17 2.09 -12.11
N LEU A 84 -7.78 3.23 -12.71
CA LEU A 84 -8.73 4.30 -13.02
C LEU A 84 -9.84 3.79 -13.95
N ALA A 85 -9.48 3.07 -15.01
CA ALA A 85 -10.46 2.46 -15.91
C ALA A 85 -11.38 1.44 -15.19
N LEU A 86 -10.80 0.65 -14.28
CA LEU A 86 -11.55 -0.28 -13.43
C LEU A 86 -12.53 0.45 -12.51
N CYS A 87 -12.09 1.53 -11.84
CA CYS A 87 -12.93 2.37 -10.98
C CYS A 87 -14.08 3.02 -11.77
N GLN A 88 -13.78 3.55 -12.95
CA GLN A 88 -14.81 4.13 -13.83
C GLN A 88 -15.89 3.11 -14.21
N LYS A 89 -15.48 1.87 -14.49
CA LYS A 89 -16.40 0.78 -14.83
C LYS A 89 -17.18 0.25 -13.62
N LYS A 90 -16.55 0.17 -12.44
CA LYS A 90 -17.09 -0.51 -11.26
C LYS A 90 -17.75 0.45 -10.27
N LEU A 91 -17.16 1.62 -10.01
CA LEU A 91 -17.59 2.54 -8.96
C LEU A 91 -18.47 3.68 -9.48
N ALA A 92 -18.17 4.23 -10.66
CA ALA A 92 -18.95 5.36 -11.19
C ALA A 92 -20.44 5.01 -11.43
N PRO A 93 -20.82 3.81 -11.92
CA PRO A 93 -22.22 3.42 -12.03
C PRO A 93 -22.98 3.33 -10.69
N LEU A 94 -22.26 3.18 -9.58
CA LEU A 94 -22.85 3.19 -8.22
C LEU A 94 -23.14 4.60 -7.71
N GLY A 95 -22.70 5.65 -8.42
CA GLY A 95 -22.83 7.05 -8.02
C GLY A 95 -21.63 7.61 -7.26
N ILE A 96 -20.51 6.86 -7.20
CA ILE A 96 -19.24 7.33 -6.64
C ILE A 96 -18.54 8.23 -7.66
N THR A 97 -18.06 9.40 -7.24
CA THR A 97 -17.27 10.30 -8.09
C THR A 97 -15.87 9.77 -8.24
N VAL A 98 -15.46 9.41 -9.46
CA VAL A 98 -14.11 8.90 -9.77
C VAL A 98 -13.31 9.99 -10.50
N LYS A 99 -12.10 10.31 -10.00
CA LYS A 99 -11.20 11.30 -10.60
C LYS A 99 -9.78 10.75 -10.73
N TYR A 100 -9.08 11.18 -11.78
CA TYR A 100 -7.64 10.96 -11.89
C TYR A 100 -6.88 11.87 -10.95
N TYR A 101 -5.90 11.32 -10.24
CA TYR A 101 -4.95 12.08 -9.43
C TYR A 101 -3.68 11.26 -9.22
N ASP A 102 -2.55 11.92 -9.38
CA ASP A 102 -1.22 11.36 -9.20
C ASP A 102 -0.39 12.43 -8.46
N SER A 103 -0.12 12.20 -7.18
CA SER A 103 0.60 13.14 -6.33
C SER A 103 2.07 13.29 -6.74
N GLU A 104 2.67 12.27 -7.34
CA GLU A 104 4.07 12.28 -7.78
C GLU A 104 4.29 13.22 -8.98
N LYS A 105 3.24 13.49 -9.73
CA LYS A 105 3.28 14.49 -10.82
C LYS A 105 3.07 15.93 -10.35
N GLY A 106 2.94 16.17 -9.05
CA GLY A 106 2.72 17.50 -8.49
C GLY A 106 1.39 18.13 -8.94
N MET A 107 0.41 17.31 -9.26
CA MET A 107 -0.92 17.78 -9.65
C MET A 107 -1.72 18.19 -8.42
N PRO A 108 -2.60 19.22 -8.50
CA PRO A 108 -3.56 19.48 -7.45
C PRO A 108 -4.65 18.40 -7.43
N LEU A 109 -5.15 18.06 -6.24
CA LEU A 109 -6.35 17.22 -6.11
C LEU A 109 -7.52 17.86 -6.88
N PRO A 110 -8.23 17.10 -7.74
CA PRO A 110 -9.23 17.62 -8.67
C PRO A 110 -10.59 17.94 -7.97
N PHE A 111 -10.50 18.54 -6.78
CA PHE A 111 -11.63 18.94 -5.96
C PHE A 111 -11.43 20.37 -5.41
N PRO A 112 -12.50 21.13 -5.19
CA PRO A 112 -12.42 22.44 -4.55
C PRO A 112 -11.91 22.37 -3.11
N ASP A 113 -11.51 23.52 -2.57
CA ASP A 113 -11.20 23.68 -1.16
C ASP A 113 -12.40 23.27 -0.29
N ASP A 114 -12.12 22.78 0.92
CA ASP A 114 -13.13 22.47 1.93
C ASP A 114 -14.26 21.55 1.43
N SER A 115 -13.93 20.60 0.55
CA SER A 115 -14.89 19.67 -0.06
C SER A 115 -15.25 18.47 0.83
N PHE A 116 -14.32 18.01 1.66
CA PHE A 116 -14.44 16.74 2.38
C PHE A 116 -14.36 16.90 3.90
N ASP A 117 -15.11 16.07 4.60
CA ASP A 117 -15.07 15.96 6.05
C ASP A 117 -14.05 14.89 6.49
N LEU A 118 -13.85 13.87 5.63
CA LEU A 118 -12.92 12.77 5.82
C LEU A 118 -12.18 12.49 4.52
N VAL A 119 -10.86 12.44 4.60
CA VAL A 119 -9.99 11.88 3.55
C VAL A 119 -9.36 10.63 4.13
N ILE A 120 -9.41 9.54 3.38
CA ILE A 120 -8.74 8.29 3.70
C ILE A 120 -7.74 7.95 2.60
N ASP A 121 -6.69 7.23 2.98
CA ASP A 121 -5.61 6.84 2.09
C ASP A 121 -4.98 5.55 2.63
N ARG A 122 -4.83 4.57 1.76
CA ARG A 122 -4.20 3.32 2.14
C ARG A 122 -3.15 2.92 1.11
N HIS A 123 -1.89 3.09 1.51
CA HIS A 123 -0.72 2.70 0.69
C HIS A 123 -0.55 3.55 -0.59
N GLU A 124 -1.11 4.76 -0.62
CA GLU A 124 -0.92 5.70 -1.72
C GLU A 124 -0.04 6.86 -1.26
N SER A 125 0.65 7.49 -2.21
CA SER A 125 1.39 8.72 -1.96
C SER A 125 0.47 9.93 -1.79
N TYR A 126 0.86 10.91 -0.98
CA TYR A 126 0.04 12.08 -0.70
C TYR A 126 0.84 13.38 -0.61
N ASP A 127 0.22 14.48 -1.03
CA ASP A 127 0.65 15.84 -0.72
C ASP A 127 -0.20 16.38 0.45
N LEU A 128 0.44 16.61 1.60
CA LEU A 128 -0.24 17.12 2.80
C LEU A 128 -0.88 18.49 2.60
N SER A 129 -0.34 19.33 1.73
CA SER A 129 -0.91 20.65 1.42
C SER A 129 -2.22 20.51 0.67
N GLU A 130 -2.30 19.60 -0.29
CA GLU A 130 -3.51 19.32 -1.06
C GLU A 130 -4.56 18.59 -0.23
N VAL A 131 -4.15 17.58 0.57
CA VAL A 131 -5.06 16.93 1.52
C VAL A 131 -5.66 17.97 2.48
N ARG A 132 -4.82 18.89 3.00
CA ARG A 132 -5.30 19.96 3.87
C ARG A 132 -6.22 20.93 3.14
N ARG A 133 -5.93 21.25 1.89
CA ARG A 133 -6.74 22.16 1.06
C ARG A 133 -8.16 21.64 0.87
N VAL A 134 -8.30 20.39 0.47
CA VAL A 134 -9.60 19.77 0.20
C VAL A 134 -10.39 19.40 1.46
N LEU A 135 -9.71 19.22 2.60
CA LEU A 135 -10.36 18.97 3.88
C LEU A 135 -11.00 20.24 4.43
N LYS A 136 -12.24 20.14 4.88
CA LYS A 136 -12.89 21.18 5.68
C LYS A 136 -12.16 21.43 6.99
N LYS A 137 -12.43 22.59 7.58
CA LYS A 137 -12.03 22.87 8.97
C LYS A 137 -12.53 21.76 9.90
N ASN A 138 -11.64 21.26 10.75
CA ASN A 138 -11.90 20.13 11.64
C ASN A 138 -12.13 18.77 10.95
N GLY A 139 -11.98 18.65 9.64
CA GLY A 139 -11.99 17.38 8.92
C GLY A 139 -10.82 16.50 9.31
N PHE A 140 -10.91 15.20 8.98
CA PHE A 140 -9.92 14.20 9.35
C PHE A 140 -9.21 13.63 8.13
N PHE A 141 -7.92 13.36 8.27
CA PHE A 141 -7.13 12.52 7.38
C PHE A 141 -6.72 11.25 8.12
N VAL A 142 -7.09 10.11 7.57
CA VAL A 142 -6.73 8.78 8.09
C VAL A 142 -5.91 8.07 7.02
N THR A 143 -4.64 7.84 7.29
CA THR A 143 -3.76 7.14 6.36
C THR A 143 -3.04 5.97 7.00
N GLN A 144 -2.97 4.84 6.28
CA GLN A 144 -2.09 3.73 6.56
C GLN A 144 -1.08 3.59 5.44
N GLN A 145 0.19 3.48 5.80
CA GLN A 145 1.27 3.45 4.82
C GLN A 145 2.15 2.21 4.96
N VAL A 146 2.77 1.84 3.84
CA VAL A 146 3.91 0.93 3.79
C VAL A 146 5.14 1.73 4.18
N GLY A 147 5.79 1.34 5.27
CA GLY A 147 7.00 2.04 5.74
C GLY A 147 8.24 1.65 4.95
N GLY A 148 9.26 2.50 4.99
CA GLY A 148 10.47 2.37 4.20
C GLY A 148 11.39 1.18 4.55
N GLU A 149 11.04 0.44 5.61
CA GLU A 149 11.73 -0.80 5.99
C GLU A 149 10.89 -2.05 5.65
N ASN A 150 9.81 -1.88 4.86
CA ASN A 150 9.01 -3.00 4.38
C ASN A 150 9.87 -3.96 3.56
N ASP A 151 9.67 -5.24 3.76
CA ASP A 151 10.37 -6.33 3.06
C ASP A 151 11.92 -6.25 3.12
N LEU A 152 12.47 -5.40 3.97
CA LEU A 152 13.91 -5.15 4.04
C LEU A 152 14.77 -6.41 4.20
N PRO A 153 14.35 -7.46 4.96
CA PRO A 153 15.08 -8.73 5.02
C PRO A 153 15.21 -9.42 3.66
N LEU A 154 14.17 -9.41 2.83
CA LEU A 154 14.20 -9.97 1.48
C LEU A 154 14.97 -9.07 0.52
N VAL A 155 14.72 -7.77 0.55
CA VAL A 155 15.41 -6.78 -0.28
C VAL A 155 16.92 -6.87 -0.14
N LYS A 156 17.46 -6.95 1.08
CA LYS A 156 18.90 -7.11 1.34
C LYS A 156 19.50 -8.39 0.78
N ARG A 157 18.71 -9.44 0.68
CA ARG A 157 19.16 -10.74 0.13
C ARG A 157 19.10 -10.75 -1.39
N LEU A 158 18.09 -10.13 -1.99
CA LEU A 158 17.79 -10.19 -3.42
C LEU A 158 18.42 -9.05 -4.23
N CYS A 159 18.57 -7.86 -3.63
CA CYS A 159 19.05 -6.66 -4.28
C CYS A 159 20.37 -6.22 -3.64
N GLN A 160 21.49 -6.80 -4.08
CA GLN A 160 22.80 -6.52 -3.50
C GLN A 160 23.17 -5.03 -3.60
N GLY A 161 23.64 -4.46 -2.46
CA GLY A 161 24.08 -3.06 -2.40
C GLY A 161 22.95 -2.04 -2.31
N PHE A 162 21.69 -2.50 -2.26
CA PHE A 162 20.54 -1.62 -2.11
C PHE A 162 20.13 -1.46 -0.64
N SER A 163 19.87 -0.22 -0.22
CA SER A 163 19.54 0.14 1.17
C SER A 163 18.07 0.50 1.41
N GLY A 164 17.22 0.42 0.37
CA GLY A 164 15.80 0.81 0.39
C GLY A 164 15.54 2.10 -0.38
N SER A 165 14.48 2.13 -1.21
CA SER A 165 14.03 3.33 -1.95
C SER A 165 13.43 4.38 -1.04
N PHE A 166 12.83 3.97 0.06
CA PHE A 166 12.00 4.79 0.92
C PHE A 166 12.57 4.91 2.33
N VAL A 167 13.92 4.84 2.46
CA VAL A 167 14.60 4.97 3.76
C VAL A 167 14.15 6.23 4.47
N GLY A 168 13.69 6.07 5.71
CA GLY A 168 13.17 7.17 6.51
C GLY A 168 11.68 7.49 6.31
N PHE A 169 10.97 6.81 5.40
CA PHE A 169 9.52 6.90 5.35
C PHE A 169 8.91 6.03 6.47
N ASN A 170 8.68 6.64 7.60
CA ASN A 170 8.22 5.99 8.81
C ASN A 170 7.42 6.97 9.68
N LEU A 171 6.76 6.47 10.70
CA LEU A 171 5.94 7.27 11.60
C LEU A 171 6.72 8.41 12.26
N GLU A 172 7.94 8.15 12.72
CA GLU A 172 8.76 9.15 13.44
C GLU A 172 9.02 10.39 12.59
N ASN A 173 9.35 10.19 11.30
CA ASN A 173 9.63 11.27 10.36
C ASN A 173 8.35 11.91 9.80
N GLU A 174 7.27 11.16 9.65
CA GLU A 174 6.00 11.70 9.14
C GLU A 174 5.26 12.56 10.17
N LEU A 175 5.29 12.24 11.46
CA LEU A 175 4.61 13.04 12.48
C LEU A 175 5.00 14.52 12.50
N PRO A 176 6.29 14.91 12.41
CA PRO A 176 6.68 16.31 12.25
C PRO A 176 6.14 16.95 10.98
N ARG A 177 6.15 16.24 9.83
CA ARG A 177 5.62 16.74 8.55
C ARG A 177 4.14 17.08 8.64
N PHE A 178 3.33 16.20 9.27
CA PHE A 178 1.91 16.46 9.51
C PHE A 178 1.69 17.71 10.37
N ARG A 179 2.46 17.88 11.45
CA ARG A 179 2.36 19.05 12.32
C ARG A 179 2.75 20.34 11.59
N GLN A 180 3.83 20.33 10.82
CA GLN A 180 4.29 21.47 10.00
C GLN A 180 3.26 21.84 8.93
N ALA A 181 2.59 20.85 8.32
CA ALA A 181 1.49 21.08 7.39
C ALA A 181 0.21 21.62 8.04
N GLY A 182 0.15 21.79 9.38
CA GLY A 182 -0.98 22.38 10.10
C GLY A 182 -2.01 21.35 10.58
N PHE A 183 -1.67 20.08 10.59
CA PHE A 183 -2.51 19.04 11.19
C PHE A 183 -2.25 18.88 12.68
N ARG A 184 -3.29 18.52 13.43
CA ARG A 184 -3.16 17.93 14.77
C ARG A 184 -3.18 16.41 14.63
N VAL A 185 -2.07 15.76 14.89
CA VAL A 185 -2.02 14.31 15.00
C VAL A 185 -2.81 13.88 16.24
N MET A 186 -3.77 12.98 16.01
CA MET A 186 -4.66 12.44 17.04
C MET A 186 -4.21 11.02 17.44
N ARG A 187 -3.67 10.27 16.49
CA ARG A 187 -3.18 8.91 16.65
C ARG A 187 -2.01 8.67 15.70
N GLY A 188 -1.03 7.94 16.13
CA GLY A 188 0.07 7.46 15.31
C GLY A 188 0.53 6.10 15.85
N ASP A 189 0.45 5.07 15.03
CA ASP A 189 0.89 3.71 15.34
C ASP A 189 1.84 3.21 14.27
N GLN A 190 2.82 2.42 14.67
CA GLN A 190 3.76 1.76 13.77
C GLN A 190 3.95 0.32 14.22
N ALA A 191 4.05 -0.58 13.26
CA ALA A 191 4.26 -1.99 13.49
C ALA A 191 5.21 -2.61 12.48
N TYR A 192 5.98 -3.57 12.95
CA TYR A 192 6.72 -4.54 12.15
C TYR A 192 6.07 -5.89 12.42
N VAL A 193 5.49 -6.49 11.39
CA VAL A 193 4.79 -7.78 11.52
C VAL A 193 5.51 -8.84 10.70
N GLU A 194 5.57 -10.05 11.25
CA GLU A 194 6.19 -11.17 10.53
C GLU A 194 5.33 -11.56 9.32
N SER A 195 6.01 -11.77 8.20
CA SER A 195 5.43 -12.48 7.06
C SER A 195 6.30 -13.69 6.71
N ARG A 196 5.65 -14.72 6.16
CA ARG A 196 6.29 -16.01 5.87
C ARG A 196 5.90 -16.44 4.47
N TYR A 197 6.88 -16.54 3.59
CA TYR A 197 6.69 -17.08 2.25
C TYR A 197 6.93 -18.59 2.30
N LEU A 198 5.91 -19.38 1.94
CA LEU A 198 5.93 -20.83 2.04
C LEU A 198 6.69 -21.50 0.89
N ASP A 199 6.96 -20.75 -0.18
CA ASP A 199 7.78 -21.18 -1.29
C ASP A 199 8.54 -20.00 -1.92
N VAL A 200 9.65 -20.29 -2.58
CA VAL A 200 10.51 -19.27 -3.21
C VAL A 200 9.87 -18.66 -4.45
N GLY A 201 8.98 -19.39 -5.14
CA GLY A 201 8.23 -18.84 -6.27
C GLY A 201 7.36 -17.66 -5.88
N ALA A 202 6.74 -17.69 -4.68
CA ALA A 202 5.98 -16.56 -4.15
C ALA A 202 6.86 -15.34 -3.86
N VAL A 203 8.10 -15.56 -3.36
CA VAL A 203 9.10 -14.48 -3.18
C VAL A 203 9.48 -13.88 -4.53
N VAL A 204 9.74 -14.71 -5.53
CA VAL A 204 10.09 -14.27 -6.90
C VAL A 204 8.96 -13.47 -7.52
N PHE A 205 7.72 -13.95 -7.42
CA PHE A 205 6.55 -13.20 -7.90
C PHE A 205 6.48 -11.81 -7.24
N GLN A 206 6.51 -11.75 -5.90
CA GLN A 206 6.47 -10.50 -5.13
C GLN A 206 7.56 -9.53 -5.59
N ALA A 207 8.81 -9.99 -5.68
CA ALA A 207 9.94 -9.16 -6.07
C ALA A 207 9.83 -8.65 -7.52
N SER A 208 9.22 -9.45 -8.41
CA SER A 208 9.05 -9.09 -9.82
C SER A 208 7.94 -8.07 -10.06
N VAL A 209 6.85 -8.12 -9.26
CA VAL A 209 5.71 -7.20 -9.43
C VAL A 209 5.85 -5.91 -8.62
N CYS A 210 6.85 -5.82 -7.72
CA CYS A 210 7.14 -4.63 -6.91
C CYS A 210 8.55 -4.07 -7.19
N PRO A 211 8.88 -3.64 -8.43
CA PRO A 211 10.23 -3.19 -8.79
C PRO A 211 10.70 -1.95 -8.02
N TRP A 212 9.79 -1.17 -7.47
CA TRP A 212 10.12 -0.03 -6.59
C TRP A 212 10.67 -0.46 -5.23
N GLU A 213 10.26 -1.64 -4.72
CA GLU A 213 10.81 -2.24 -3.49
C GLU A 213 12.04 -3.08 -3.77
N TYR A 214 12.06 -3.78 -4.91
CA TYR A 214 13.13 -4.72 -5.33
C TYR A 214 13.85 -4.24 -6.60
N PRO A 215 14.51 -3.08 -6.58
CA PRO A 215 15.13 -2.52 -7.78
C PRO A 215 16.24 -3.42 -8.31
N GLY A 216 16.19 -3.67 -9.62
CA GLY A 216 17.17 -4.50 -10.32
C GLY A 216 17.08 -5.99 -10.01
N PHE A 217 16.03 -6.44 -9.32
CA PHE A 217 15.79 -7.86 -9.12
C PHE A 217 15.62 -8.60 -10.45
N SER A 218 16.28 -9.72 -10.58
CA SER A 218 15.98 -10.76 -11.55
C SER A 218 16.35 -12.12 -10.96
N VAL A 219 15.79 -13.20 -11.51
CA VAL A 219 16.13 -14.56 -11.10
C VAL A 219 17.62 -14.81 -11.27
N GLU A 220 18.20 -14.29 -12.36
CA GLU A 220 19.59 -14.46 -12.74
C GLU A 220 20.55 -13.73 -11.77
N THR A 221 20.25 -12.50 -11.41
CA THR A 221 21.10 -11.70 -10.52
C THR A 221 21.01 -12.15 -9.06
N SER A 222 19.91 -12.78 -8.66
CA SER A 222 19.63 -13.17 -7.28
C SER A 222 19.73 -14.70 -7.08
N LEU A 223 20.31 -15.43 -8.03
CA LEU A 223 20.28 -16.88 -8.11
C LEU A 223 20.77 -17.58 -6.83
N GLU A 224 21.90 -17.15 -6.31
CA GLU A 224 22.48 -17.75 -5.09
C GLU A 224 21.57 -17.53 -3.88
N ALA A 225 21.01 -16.32 -3.73
CA ALA A 225 20.06 -16.01 -2.66
C ALA A 225 18.79 -16.85 -2.76
N LEU A 226 18.26 -17.06 -3.98
CA LEU A 226 17.08 -17.89 -4.20
C LEU A 226 17.33 -19.36 -3.82
N PHE A 227 18.50 -19.92 -4.13
CA PHE A 227 18.85 -21.28 -3.68
C PHE A 227 19.03 -21.38 -2.17
N GLN A 228 19.59 -20.37 -1.53
CA GLN A 228 19.66 -20.30 -0.06
C GLN A 228 18.26 -20.22 0.56
N MET A 229 17.34 -19.45 -0.04
CA MET A 229 15.94 -19.41 0.39
C MET A 229 15.25 -20.76 0.18
N GLN A 230 15.53 -21.46 -0.92
CA GLN A 230 15.00 -22.80 -1.17
C GLN A 230 15.45 -23.80 -0.09
N ALA A 231 16.73 -23.81 0.25
CA ALA A 231 17.23 -24.63 1.35
C ALA A 231 16.57 -24.26 2.69
N GLN A 232 16.27 -22.99 2.90
CA GLN A 232 15.56 -22.51 4.09
C GLN A 232 14.10 -23.00 4.11
N VAL A 233 13.38 -22.95 2.98
CA VAL A 233 12.03 -23.55 2.85
C VAL A 233 12.08 -25.05 3.14
N GLU A 234 13.06 -25.78 2.60
CA GLU A 234 13.21 -27.22 2.82
C GLU A 234 13.48 -27.58 4.29
N SER A 235 14.16 -26.71 5.04
CA SER A 235 14.51 -26.94 6.45
C SER A 235 13.50 -26.39 7.46
N LEU A 236 12.94 -25.20 7.20
CA LEU A 236 12.06 -24.47 8.13
C LEU A 236 10.58 -24.42 7.69
N GLY A 237 10.31 -24.76 6.43
CA GLY A 237 8.99 -24.66 5.83
C GLY A 237 8.64 -23.30 5.23
N PHE A 238 9.47 -22.27 5.41
CA PHE A 238 9.19 -20.91 4.93
C PHE A 238 10.45 -20.04 4.85
N VAL A 239 10.35 -18.94 4.11
CA VAL A 239 11.30 -17.81 4.15
C VAL A 239 10.71 -16.74 5.05
N PRO A 240 11.36 -16.34 6.16
CA PRO A 240 10.88 -15.27 7.03
C PRO A 240 11.11 -13.91 6.41
N ASN A 241 10.20 -12.99 6.70
CA ASN A 241 10.25 -11.61 6.27
C ASN A 241 9.56 -10.70 7.29
N LEU A 242 9.69 -9.38 7.15
CA LEU A 242 9.04 -8.38 7.98
C LEU A 242 8.34 -7.35 7.10
N GLU A 243 7.07 -7.11 7.38
CA GLU A 243 6.34 -6.00 6.82
C GLU A 243 6.37 -4.81 7.77
N HIS A 244 6.59 -3.62 7.24
CA HIS A 244 6.56 -2.37 7.97
C HIS A 244 5.33 -1.58 7.58
N ARG A 245 4.48 -1.25 8.56
CA ARG A 245 3.28 -0.44 8.38
C ARG A 245 3.21 0.65 9.44
N PHE A 246 2.64 1.81 9.07
CA PHE A 246 2.26 2.81 10.05
C PHE A 246 0.89 3.43 9.73
N LEU A 247 0.23 3.91 10.75
CA LEU A 247 -1.08 4.53 10.72
C LEU A 247 -0.99 5.94 11.31
N ILE A 248 -1.59 6.92 10.63
CA ILE A 248 -1.75 8.27 11.19
C ILE A 248 -3.22 8.67 11.07
N VAL A 249 -3.77 9.18 12.18
CA VAL A 249 -5.04 9.89 12.20
C VAL A 249 -4.76 11.34 12.56
N ALA A 250 -5.11 12.25 11.67
CA ALA A 250 -4.82 13.66 11.83
C ALA A 250 -6.05 14.54 11.58
N LYS A 251 -6.20 15.60 12.37
CA LYS A 251 -7.29 16.58 12.27
C LYS A 251 -6.79 17.87 11.64
N ASN A 252 -7.49 18.35 10.62
CA ASN A 252 -7.20 19.64 10.00
C ASN A 252 -7.53 20.80 10.95
N ARG A 253 -6.56 21.71 11.15
CA ARG A 253 -6.71 22.89 12.03
C ARG A 253 -6.82 24.20 11.26
N LYS A 254 -7.49 24.19 10.08
CA LYS A 254 -7.79 25.47 9.42
C LYS A 254 -8.46 26.46 10.35
#